data_0be8790d98502420b62d6b699aa217d8
#
_entry.id   0be8790d98502420b62d6b699aa217d8
#
_cell.length_a   1.000
_cell.length_b   1.000
_cell.length_c   1.000
_cell.angle_alpha   90.00
_cell.angle_beta   90.00
_cell.angle_gamma   90.00
#
_symmetry.space_group_name_H-M   'P 1'
#
loop_
_entity.id
_entity.type
_entity.pdbx_description
1 polymer ?
#
loop_
_entity_poly.entity_id
_entity_poly.type
_entity_poly.pdbx_seq_one_letter_code
_entity_poly.pdbx_strand_id
1 'polypeptide(L)'
;MRSMEPTVLGRLYRQHAPALRLYARQWGGSAEDLVQEAFVRLAQQTPPPERVLPWLYRVVRNAALAAQRTAARRRQREQRASAPEAWFAATEERLDADEATRLLAELTLELREVIVARLWGGLTFEEVARLVGCSLPTAHRRYQTGLSQLRERLEGRWIRTTIPKT
;
A
#
# COMPACT_ATOMS: atom_id res chain seq x y z
N MET A 1 11.60 24.03 19.93
CA MET A 1 10.72 23.06 19.21
C MET A 1 11.41 22.71 17.89
N ARG A 2 11.89 21.48 17.73
CA ARG A 2 12.66 21.11 16.53
C ARG A 2 11.72 20.46 15.51
N SER A 3 11.49 21.12 14.42
CA SER A 3 10.97 20.58 13.17
C SER A 3 12.00 19.57 12.61
N MET A 4 11.54 18.60 11.83
CA MET A 4 12.43 17.62 11.20
C MET A 4 13.37 18.31 10.20
N GLU A 5 14.66 17.98 10.26
CA GLU A 5 15.66 18.58 9.38
C GLU A 5 15.43 18.19 7.91
N PRO A 6 15.50 19.13 6.94
CA PRO A 6 15.21 18.85 5.52
C PRO A 6 16.03 17.70 4.92
N THR A 7 17.29 17.55 5.32
CA THR A 7 18.18 16.44 4.91
C THR A 7 17.68 15.08 5.38
N VAL A 8 17.17 15.00 6.61
CA VAL A 8 16.58 13.78 7.16
C VAL A 8 15.28 13.44 6.45
N LEU A 9 14.43 14.44 6.22
CA LEU A 9 13.18 14.28 5.48
C LEU A 9 13.41 13.77 4.06
N GLY A 10 14.37 14.34 3.34
CA GLY A 10 14.73 13.91 1.98
C GLY A 10 15.28 12.48 1.93
N ARG A 11 16.02 12.04 2.95
CA ARG A 11 16.50 10.66 3.07
C ARG A 11 15.33 9.69 3.30
N LEU A 12 14.45 10.01 4.23
CA LEU A 12 13.25 9.21 4.52
C LEU A 12 12.34 9.09 3.29
N TYR A 13 12.18 10.18 2.55
CA TYR A 13 11.39 10.15 1.32
C TYR A 13 11.98 9.18 0.30
N ARG A 14 13.27 9.31 -0.04
CA ARG A 14 13.94 8.41 -0.99
C ARG A 14 13.87 6.94 -0.58
N GLN A 15 13.99 6.68 0.72
CA GLN A 15 14.00 5.31 1.26
C GLN A 15 12.61 4.68 1.29
N HIS A 16 11.56 5.43 1.65
CA HIS A 16 10.26 4.86 1.99
C HIS A 16 9.14 5.20 1.00
N ALA A 17 9.29 6.23 0.16
CA ALA A 17 8.25 6.62 -0.77
C ALA A 17 7.84 5.51 -1.76
N PRO A 18 8.74 4.66 -2.30
CA PRO A 18 8.33 3.57 -3.19
C PRO A 18 7.37 2.58 -2.52
N ALA A 19 7.68 2.12 -1.31
CA ALA A 19 6.83 1.20 -0.55
C ALA A 19 5.51 1.85 -0.12
N LEU A 20 5.54 3.12 0.27
CA LEU A 20 4.34 3.89 0.62
C LEU A 20 3.43 4.11 -0.60
N ARG A 21 3.98 4.34 -1.79
CA ARG A 21 3.19 4.43 -3.04
C ARG A 21 2.53 3.09 -3.37
N LEU A 22 3.26 1.98 -3.26
CA LEU A 22 2.69 0.65 -3.44
C LEU A 22 1.54 0.41 -2.44
N TYR A 23 1.73 0.83 -1.20
CA TYR A 23 0.69 0.74 -0.17
C TYR A 23 -0.52 1.63 -0.50
N ALA A 24 -0.30 2.87 -0.91
CA ALA A 24 -1.38 3.82 -1.24
C ALA A 24 -2.23 3.39 -2.45
N ARG A 25 -1.63 2.73 -3.44
CA ARG A 25 -2.33 2.24 -4.65
C ARG A 25 -3.50 1.31 -4.34
N GLN A 26 -3.53 0.67 -3.17
CA GLN A 26 -4.58 -0.28 -2.78
C GLN A 26 -5.98 0.32 -2.70
N TRP A 27 -6.10 1.63 -2.58
CA TRP A 27 -7.38 2.32 -2.47
C TRP A 27 -7.76 3.13 -3.72
N GLY A 28 -6.93 3.13 -4.76
CA GLY A 28 -7.12 3.96 -5.93
C GLY A 28 -6.77 5.44 -5.68
N GLY A 29 -6.90 6.26 -6.72
CA GLY A 29 -6.51 7.66 -6.67
C GLY A 29 -5.00 7.88 -6.87
N SER A 30 -4.53 9.12 -6.68
CA SER A 30 -3.12 9.45 -6.84
C SER A 30 -2.31 9.00 -5.62
N ALA A 31 -1.65 7.84 -5.73
CA ALA A 31 -0.74 7.35 -4.70
C ALA A 31 0.41 8.33 -4.43
N GLU A 32 0.88 9.02 -5.46
CA GLU A 32 1.94 10.03 -5.34
C GLU A 32 1.49 11.20 -4.45
N ASP A 33 0.29 11.73 -4.69
CA ASP A 33 -0.25 12.86 -3.92
C ASP A 33 -0.45 12.48 -2.45
N LEU A 34 -0.95 11.26 -2.19
CA LEU A 34 -1.12 10.76 -0.82
C LEU A 34 0.21 10.64 -0.07
N VAL A 35 1.26 10.18 -0.76
CA VAL A 35 2.60 10.06 -0.17
C VAL A 35 3.23 11.44 0.03
N GLN A 36 3.14 12.34 -0.95
CA GLN A 36 3.63 13.71 -0.81
C GLN A 36 2.96 14.42 0.35
N GLU A 37 1.64 14.35 0.47
CA GLU A 37 0.89 14.93 1.58
C GLU A 37 1.33 14.38 2.94
N ALA A 38 1.59 13.07 3.03
CA ALA A 38 2.08 12.46 4.26
C ALA A 38 3.45 13.03 4.67
N PHE A 39 4.35 13.25 3.71
CA PHE A 39 5.65 13.84 3.99
C PHE A 39 5.58 15.34 4.29
N VAL A 40 4.65 16.08 3.68
CA VAL A 40 4.37 17.48 4.05
C VAL A 40 3.89 17.56 5.50
N ARG A 41 2.97 16.70 5.90
CA ARG A 41 2.50 16.62 7.30
C ARG A 41 3.62 16.23 8.26
N LEU A 42 4.51 15.31 7.85
CA LEU A 42 5.67 14.93 8.65
C LEU A 42 6.60 16.12 8.88
N ALA A 43 6.85 16.93 7.85
CA ALA A 43 7.68 18.15 7.95
C ALA A 43 7.10 19.19 8.90
N GLN A 44 5.77 19.26 8.98
CA GLN A 44 5.05 20.21 9.85
C GLN A 44 4.84 19.66 11.28
N GLN A 45 5.02 18.36 11.47
CA GLN A 45 4.76 17.69 12.75
C GLN A 45 5.77 18.11 13.80
N THR A 46 5.29 18.70 14.90
CA THR A 46 6.12 19.15 16.02
C THR A 46 5.46 18.76 17.34
N PRO A 47 6.11 17.96 18.19
CA PRO A 47 7.36 17.23 17.94
C PRO A 47 7.22 16.16 16.86
N PRO A 48 8.31 15.73 16.20
CA PRO A 48 8.25 14.64 15.24
C PRO A 48 7.78 13.34 15.93
N PRO A 49 7.11 12.43 15.19
CA PRO A 49 6.63 11.19 15.79
C PRO A 49 7.80 10.29 16.22
N GLU A 50 7.67 9.62 17.36
CA GLU A 50 8.67 8.67 17.85
C GLU A 50 9.01 7.58 16.82
N ARG A 51 7.98 7.08 16.12
CA ARG A 51 8.10 6.05 15.09
C ARG A 51 7.58 6.59 13.78
N VAL A 52 8.49 7.15 13.00
CA VAL A 52 8.16 7.86 11.75
C VAL A 52 7.47 6.93 10.74
N LEU A 53 8.01 5.73 10.52
CA LEU A 53 7.51 4.85 9.47
C LEU A 53 6.07 4.35 9.73
N PRO A 54 5.71 3.79 10.88
CA PRO A 54 4.32 3.44 11.18
C PRO A 54 3.38 4.65 11.16
N TRP A 55 3.88 5.83 11.53
CA TRP A 55 3.11 7.07 11.45
C TRP A 55 2.79 7.44 10.00
N LEU A 56 3.77 7.37 9.09
CA LEU A 56 3.58 7.63 7.64
C LEU A 56 2.54 6.67 7.04
N TYR A 57 2.65 5.37 7.32
CA TYR A 57 1.68 4.37 6.86
C TYR A 57 0.27 4.70 7.34
N ARG A 58 0.11 5.09 8.60
CA ARG A 58 -1.18 5.50 9.17
C ARG A 58 -1.73 6.76 8.49
N VAL A 59 -0.90 7.76 8.24
CA VAL A 59 -1.33 9.00 7.55
C VAL A 59 -1.78 8.69 6.13
N VAL A 60 -1.00 7.94 5.36
CA VAL A 60 -1.34 7.53 3.98
C VAL A 60 -2.65 6.73 3.98
N ARG A 61 -2.80 5.75 4.87
CA ARG A 61 -4.02 4.94 5.00
C ARG A 61 -5.26 5.80 5.27
N ASN A 62 -5.17 6.67 6.26
CA ASN A 62 -6.29 7.53 6.64
C ASN A 62 -6.69 8.49 5.51
N ALA A 63 -5.70 9.07 4.81
CA ALA A 63 -5.95 9.94 3.67
C ALA A 63 -6.59 9.15 2.49
N ALA A 64 -6.11 7.95 2.19
CA ALA A 64 -6.66 7.09 1.17
C ALA A 64 -8.12 6.68 1.45
N LEU A 65 -8.41 6.26 2.69
CA LEU A 65 -9.77 5.94 3.12
C LEU A 65 -10.70 7.15 3.09
N ALA A 66 -10.22 8.33 3.45
CA ALA A 66 -11.00 9.57 3.34
C ALA A 66 -11.32 9.91 1.88
N ALA A 67 -10.34 9.79 0.99
CA ALA A 67 -10.52 9.99 -0.45
C ALA A 67 -11.56 9.02 -1.04
N GLN A 68 -11.51 7.73 -0.67
CA GLN A 68 -12.52 6.74 -1.08
C GLN A 68 -13.93 7.10 -0.63
N ARG A 69 -14.09 7.51 0.64
CA ARG A 69 -15.41 7.93 1.16
C ARG A 69 -15.96 9.13 0.39
N THR A 70 -15.11 10.10 0.08
CA THR A 70 -15.49 11.28 -0.71
C THR A 70 -15.89 10.89 -2.13
N ALA A 71 -15.10 10.04 -2.79
CA ALA A 71 -15.41 9.52 -4.12
C ALA A 71 -16.72 8.73 -4.15
N ALA A 72 -16.96 7.87 -3.14
CA ALA A 72 -18.20 7.12 -3.02
C ALA A 72 -19.43 8.02 -2.86
N ARG A 73 -19.33 9.05 -2.01
CA ARG A 73 -20.40 10.05 -1.82
C ARG A 73 -20.69 10.83 -3.10
N ARG A 74 -19.63 11.18 -3.85
CA ARG A 74 -19.76 11.87 -5.14
C ARG A 74 -20.45 10.97 -6.16
N ARG A 75 -20.03 9.71 -6.34
CA ARG A 75 -20.66 8.72 -7.23
C ARG A 75 -22.15 8.52 -6.90
N GLN A 76 -22.48 8.43 -5.62
CA GLN A 76 -23.87 8.29 -5.17
C GLN A 76 -24.73 9.51 -5.51
N ARG A 77 -24.14 10.73 -5.52
CA ARG A 77 -24.85 11.95 -5.94
C ARG A 77 -25.00 12.05 -7.46
N GLU A 78 -24.00 11.62 -8.21
CA GLU A 78 -23.95 11.76 -9.67
C GLU A 78 -24.72 10.67 -10.41
N GLN A 79 -25.21 9.59 -9.75
CA GLN A 79 -26.03 8.48 -10.29
C GLN A 79 -25.73 8.07 -11.76
N ARG A 80 -24.50 8.17 -12.23
CA ARG A 80 -24.11 7.80 -13.58
C ARG A 80 -22.85 6.96 -13.60
N ALA A 81 -23.00 5.83 -14.32
CA ALA A 81 -22.00 4.83 -14.58
C ALA A 81 -20.61 5.43 -14.93
N SER A 82 -19.64 5.09 -14.13
CA SER A 82 -18.25 5.00 -14.58
C SER A 82 -17.71 3.67 -14.11
N ALA A 83 -17.18 2.91 -15.06
CA ALA A 83 -16.51 1.65 -14.81
C ALA A 83 -15.44 1.79 -13.73
N PRO A 84 -15.14 0.72 -12.95
CA PRO A 84 -14.02 0.75 -12.04
C PRO A 84 -12.76 1.07 -12.83
N GLU A 85 -12.14 2.20 -12.52
CA GLU A 85 -10.82 2.52 -13.02
C GLU A 85 -9.87 1.38 -12.69
N ALA A 86 -9.19 0.85 -13.70
CA ALA A 86 -8.23 -0.23 -13.53
C ALA A 86 -7.26 0.15 -12.41
N TRP A 87 -7.20 -0.68 -11.39
CA TRP A 87 -6.48 -0.41 -10.15
C TRP A 87 -4.96 -0.20 -10.36
N PHE A 88 -4.44 -0.65 -11.50
CA PHE A 88 -3.09 -0.44 -11.96
C PHE A 88 -3.09 0.16 -13.36
N ALA A 89 -3.01 1.49 -13.46
CA ALA A 89 -2.45 2.09 -14.66
C ALA A 89 -0.96 1.74 -14.67
N ALA A 90 -0.55 0.97 -15.66
CA ALA A 90 0.85 0.60 -15.85
C ALA A 90 1.70 1.87 -15.96
N THR A 91 2.53 2.11 -14.96
CA THR A 91 3.67 3.01 -15.13
C THR A 91 4.79 2.12 -15.64
N GLU A 92 5.24 2.41 -16.86
CA GLU A 92 6.31 1.71 -17.57
C GLU A 92 7.64 1.86 -16.83
N GLU A 93 7.86 1.09 -15.76
CA GLU A 93 9.21 0.87 -15.24
C GLU A 93 9.26 -0.41 -14.41
N ARG A 94 9.91 -1.42 -14.97
CA ARG A 94 10.32 -2.72 -14.44
C ARG A 94 9.28 -3.84 -14.54
N LEU A 95 9.52 -4.74 -15.48
CA LEU A 95 8.78 -5.98 -15.72
C LEU A 95 8.57 -6.84 -14.46
N ASP A 96 9.53 -6.87 -13.54
CA ASP A 96 9.42 -7.60 -12.27
C ASP A 96 8.47 -6.95 -11.26
N ALA A 97 8.41 -5.61 -11.25
CA ALA A 97 7.49 -4.87 -10.37
C ALA A 97 6.02 -5.01 -10.81
N ASP A 98 5.77 -5.13 -12.11
CA ASP A 98 4.42 -5.30 -12.66
C ASP A 98 3.83 -6.67 -12.32
N GLU A 99 4.63 -7.74 -12.31
CA GLU A 99 4.15 -9.08 -11.97
C GLU A 99 3.79 -9.18 -10.49
N ALA A 100 4.65 -8.72 -9.60
CA ALA A 100 4.37 -8.67 -8.17
C ALA A 100 3.12 -7.82 -7.87
N THR A 101 2.98 -6.70 -8.56
CA THR A 101 1.83 -5.80 -8.44
C THR A 101 0.53 -6.47 -8.90
N ARG A 102 0.56 -7.19 -10.02
CA ARG A 102 -0.60 -7.97 -10.51
C ARG A 102 -1.01 -9.07 -9.54
N LEU A 103 -0.05 -9.82 -9.02
CA LEU A 103 -0.32 -10.88 -8.03
C LEU A 103 -0.91 -10.31 -6.74
N LEU A 104 -0.41 -9.17 -6.28
CA LEU A 104 -0.98 -8.47 -5.13
C LEU A 104 -2.41 -7.99 -5.41
N ALA A 105 -2.72 -7.55 -6.64
CA ALA A 105 -4.05 -7.11 -7.03
C ALA A 105 -5.11 -8.22 -6.91
N GLU A 106 -4.71 -9.47 -7.07
CA GLU A 106 -5.58 -10.63 -6.96
C GLU A 106 -5.91 -11.03 -5.51
N LEU A 107 -5.18 -10.49 -4.54
CA LEU A 107 -5.49 -10.68 -3.12
C LEU A 107 -6.66 -9.79 -2.68
N THR A 108 -7.37 -10.22 -1.64
CA THR A 108 -8.31 -9.31 -0.96
C THR A 108 -7.56 -8.12 -0.36
N LEU A 109 -8.24 -6.99 -0.20
CA LEU A 109 -7.63 -5.79 0.37
C LEU A 109 -6.99 -6.05 1.72
N GLU A 110 -7.66 -6.84 2.59
CA GLU A 110 -7.16 -7.15 3.93
C GLU A 110 -5.85 -7.95 3.94
N LEU A 111 -5.69 -8.91 3.03
CA LEU A 111 -4.46 -9.70 2.91
C LEU A 111 -3.33 -8.86 2.30
N ARG A 112 -3.67 -8.13 1.27
CA ARG A 112 -2.74 -7.26 0.55
C ARG A 112 -2.17 -6.18 1.43
N GLU A 113 -3.01 -5.51 2.20
CA GLU A 113 -2.61 -4.45 3.12
C GLU A 113 -1.56 -4.93 4.13
N VAL A 114 -1.79 -6.08 4.74
CA VAL A 114 -0.87 -6.70 5.69
C VAL A 114 0.46 -7.09 5.01
N ILE A 115 0.39 -7.69 3.82
CA ILE A 115 1.58 -8.11 3.08
C ILE A 115 2.43 -6.90 2.67
N VAL A 116 1.83 -5.88 2.09
CA VAL A 116 2.59 -4.70 1.62
C VAL A 116 3.22 -3.97 2.80
N ALA A 117 2.48 -3.76 3.88
CA ALA A 117 3.02 -3.10 5.08
C ALA A 117 4.17 -3.89 5.72
N ARG A 118 4.09 -5.22 5.72
CA ARG A 118 5.11 -6.09 6.33
C ARG A 118 6.35 -6.29 5.45
N LEU A 119 6.17 -6.71 4.18
CA LEU A 119 7.28 -7.08 3.29
C LEU A 119 7.99 -5.86 2.70
N TRP A 120 7.24 -4.88 2.20
CA TRP A 120 7.81 -3.69 1.59
C TRP A 120 7.95 -2.54 2.57
N GLY A 121 7.02 -2.43 3.52
CA GLY A 121 7.04 -1.41 4.55
C GLY A 121 8.01 -1.68 5.69
N GLY A 122 8.38 -2.93 5.92
CA GLY A 122 9.25 -3.31 7.04
C GLY A 122 8.63 -3.10 8.43
N LEU A 123 7.30 -2.95 8.52
CA LEU A 123 6.61 -2.80 9.80
C LEU A 123 6.64 -4.12 10.58
N THR A 124 6.70 -4.05 11.90
CA THR A 124 6.52 -5.23 12.76
C THR A 124 5.06 -5.70 12.72
N PHE A 125 4.78 -6.93 13.14
CA PHE A 125 3.40 -7.42 13.17
C PHE A 125 2.51 -6.65 14.15
N GLU A 126 3.07 -6.16 15.25
CA GLU A 126 2.37 -5.28 16.20
C GLU A 126 2.00 -3.94 15.56
N GLU A 127 2.90 -3.40 14.73
CA GLU A 127 2.65 -2.16 13.99
C GLU A 127 1.60 -2.37 12.90
N VAL A 128 1.69 -3.47 12.16
CA VAL A 128 0.70 -3.85 11.16
C VAL A 128 -0.66 -4.06 11.82
N ALA A 129 -0.74 -4.80 12.91
CA ALA A 129 -2.00 -5.03 13.64
C ALA A 129 -2.66 -3.71 14.07
N ARG A 130 -1.86 -2.79 14.62
CA ARG A 130 -2.35 -1.43 14.98
C ARG A 130 -2.76 -0.60 13.76
N LEU A 131 -2.01 -0.71 12.65
CA LEU A 131 -2.29 0.02 11.41
C LEU A 131 -3.64 -0.39 10.81
N VAL A 132 -3.89 -1.71 10.70
CA VAL A 132 -5.10 -2.23 10.07
C VAL A 132 -6.27 -2.42 11.04
N GLY A 133 -6.07 -2.21 12.34
CA GLY A 133 -7.10 -2.30 13.37
C GLY A 133 -7.54 -3.74 13.67
N CYS A 134 -6.59 -4.68 13.75
CA CYS A 134 -6.86 -6.07 14.11
C CYS A 134 -5.94 -6.56 15.25
N SER A 135 -6.21 -7.78 15.76
CA SER A 135 -5.34 -8.41 16.75
C SER A 135 -4.03 -8.90 16.11
N LEU A 136 -2.98 -9.04 16.91
CA LEU A 136 -1.69 -9.57 16.48
C LEU A 136 -1.82 -10.98 15.84
N PRO A 137 -2.55 -11.94 16.44
CA PRO A 137 -2.78 -13.26 15.79
C PRO A 137 -3.51 -13.12 14.43
N THR A 138 -4.44 -12.19 14.32
CA THR A 138 -5.15 -11.93 13.05
C THR A 138 -4.20 -11.39 11.99
N ALA A 139 -3.31 -10.46 12.33
CA ALA A 139 -2.30 -9.94 11.41
C ALA A 139 -1.37 -11.06 10.91
N HIS A 140 -0.89 -11.92 11.80
CA HIS A 140 -0.10 -13.10 11.43
C HIS A 140 -0.84 -14.04 10.49
N ARG A 141 -2.09 -14.39 10.82
CA ARG A 141 -2.92 -15.26 9.97
C ARG A 141 -3.15 -14.67 8.59
N ARG A 142 -3.50 -13.39 8.50
CA ARG A 142 -3.68 -12.69 7.21
C ARG A 142 -2.41 -12.70 6.38
N TYR A 143 -1.27 -12.47 7.02
CA TYR A 143 0.03 -12.51 6.36
C TYR A 143 0.34 -13.89 5.78
N GLN A 144 0.19 -14.94 6.58
CA GLN A 144 0.43 -16.32 6.14
C GLN A 144 -0.52 -16.75 5.02
N THR A 145 -1.82 -16.43 5.16
CA THR A 145 -2.81 -16.71 4.12
C THR A 145 -2.47 -16.00 2.81
N GLY A 146 -2.11 -14.74 2.89
CA GLY A 146 -1.74 -13.97 1.70
C GLY A 146 -0.47 -14.49 1.02
N LEU A 147 0.56 -14.85 1.79
CA LEU A 147 1.77 -15.49 1.25
C LEU A 147 1.47 -16.84 0.58
N SER A 148 0.62 -17.67 1.19
CA SER A 148 0.21 -18.95 0.59
C SER A 148 -0.48 -18.72 -0.75
N GLN A 149 -1.43 -17.80 -0.81
CA GLN A 149 -2.13 -17.47 -2.07
C GLN A 149 -1.19 -16.91 -3.14
N LEU A 150 -0.21 -16.07 -2.77
CA LEU A 150 0.78 -15.57 -3.71
C LEU A 150 1.67 -16.71 -4.24
N ARG A 151 2.10 -17.62 -3.38
CA ARG A 151 2.92 -18.78 -3.76
C ARG A 151 2.17 -19.69 -4.74
N GLU A 152 0.93 -20.05 -4.43
CA GLU A 152 0.08 -20.88 -5.30
C GLU A 152 -0.09 -20.27 -6.69
N ARG A 153 -0.26 -18.94 -6.76
CA ARG A 153 -0.39 -18.23 -8.04
C ARG A 153 0.92 -18.20 -8.83
N LEU A 154 2.04 -18.00 -8.15
CA LEU A 154 3.36 -18.06 -8.78
C LEU A 154 3.62 -19.47 -9.34
N GLU A 155 3.42 -20.51 -8.55
CA GLU A 155 3.60 -21.91 -8.99
C GLU A 155 2.68 -22.26 -10.16
N GLY A 156 1.40 -21.88 -10.10
CA GLY A 156 0.44 -22.10 -11.18
C GLY A 156 0.78 -21.35 -12.48
N ARG A 157 1.49 -20.25 -12.42
CA ARG A 157 2.01 -19.52 -13.60
C ARG A 157 3.26 -20.18 -14.17
N TRP A 158 4.19 -20.62 -13.35
CA TRP A 158 5.40 -21.33 -13.78
C TRP A 158 5.07 -22.60 -14.56
N ILE A 159 4.11 -23.38 -14.09
CA ILE A 159 3.64 -24.60 -14.77
C ILE A 159 3.07 -24.27 -16.15
N ARG A 160 2.31 -23.17 -16.31
CA ARG A 160 1.74 -22.75 -17.59
C ARG A 160 2.76 -22.21 -18.58
N THR A 161 3.86 -21.62 -18.09
CA THR A 161 4.92 -21.05 -18.94
C THR A 161 5.94 -22.09 -19.37
N THR A 162 6.07 -23.19 -18.63
CA THR A 162 7.10 -24.25 -18.86
C THR A 162 6.57 -25.42 -19.69
N ILE A 163 5.25 -25.56 -19.93
CA ILE A 163 4.70 -26.60 -20.78
C ILE A 163 4.46 -26.02 -22.18
N PRO A 164 5.28 -26.35 -23.20
CA PRO A 164 4.97 -25.98 -24.57
C PRO A 164 3.66 -26.68 -24.98
N LYS A 165 2.74 -25.92 -25.57
CA LYS A 165 1.55 -26.51 -26.23
C LYS A 165 2.05 -27.41 -27.34
N THR A 166 1.87 -28.72 -27.17
CA THR A 166 1.95 -29.72 -28.26
C THR A 166 0.80 -29.53 -29.22
#